data_b636e05ff3bc9ee889ff329128ff2086
#
_entry.id   b636e05ff3bc9ee889ff329128ff2086
#
_cell.length_a   1.000
_cell.length_b   1.000
_cell.length_c   1.000
_cell.angle_alpha   90.00
_cell.angle_beta   90.00
_cell.angle_gamma   90.00
#
_symmetry.space_group_name_H-M   'P 1'
#
loop_
_entity.id
_entity.type
_entity.pdbx_description
1 polymer ?
#
loop_
_entity_poly.entity_id
_entity_poly.type
_entity_poly.pdbx_seq_one_letter_code
_entity_poly.pdbx_strand_id
1 'polypeptide(L)'
;MERCRVLRIEEQMYGCEELPEGAEVCCDVTVEAADGTRKTLSCPDAALIRQGIGEGDRVLWDGMELKKERNSMKKIETSALIGLGALGILFGRKMPGVKVIADAGRIARYSAQPVVCNGEECHFDYVTPEQGQPVDLLLVAVKATVLEQAIRDMKKFIGPDTIILSVLNGITSEEDIEAVYPGHCLWSVAIGMDATRVGRSLTFGAPGR
;
A
#
# COMPACT_ATOMS: atom_id res chain seq x y z
N MET A 1 16.11 -8.78 -22.00
CA MET A 1 15.03 -7.88 -21.58
C MET A 1 15.61 -6.72 -20.82
N GLU A 2 15.37 -5.52 -21.28
CA GLU A 2 15.85 -4.27 -20.67
C GLU A 2 14.77 -3.75 -19.72
N ARG A 3 15.17 -3.37 -18.49
CA ARG A 3 14.25 -2.75 -17.53
C ARG A 3 14.16 -1.26 -17.79
N CYS A 4 12.94 -0.77 -17.97
CA CYS A 4 12.68 0.64 -18.22
C CYS A 4 11.55 1.14 -17.32
N ARG A 5 11.46 2.47 -17.19
CA ARG A 5 10.33 3.16 -16.58
C ARG A 5 9.59 3.94 -17.67
N VAL A 6 8.27 3.84 -17.70
CA VAL A 6 7.43 4.64 -18.59
C VAL A 6 7.41 6.07 -18.08
N LEU A 7 7.87 7.00 -18.91
CA LEU A 7 7.85 8.43 -18.57
C LEU A 7 6.60 9.13 -19.10
N ARG A 8 6.17 8.77 -20.32
CA ARG A 8 5.06 9.42 -21.02
C ARG A 8 4.42 8.47 -22.00
N ILE A 9 3.10 8.60 -22.16
CA ILE A 9 2.31 7.92 -23.20
C ILE A 9 1.52 8.98 -23.96
N GLU A 10 1.74 9.07 -25.25
CA GLU A 10 1.06 10.03 -26.15
C GLU A 10 0.36 9.28 -27.26
N GLU A 11 -0.89 9.64 -27.54
CA GLU A 11 -1.59 9.10 -28.70
C GLU A 11 -0.93 9.60 -29.97
N GLN A 12 -0.70 8.67 -30.93
CA GLN A 12 -0.23 9.07 -32.26
C GLN A 12 -1.35 9.80 -32.99
N MET A 13 -1.08 11.02 -33.45
CA MET A 13 -2.04 11.80 -34.22
C MET A 13 -2.03 11.35 -35.69
N TYR A 14 -3.07 10.67 -36.09
CA TYR A 14 -3.23 10.19 -37.49
C TYR A 14 -3.79 11.25 -38.45
N GLY A 15 -3.78 12.52 -38.09
CA GLY A 15 -4.32 13.61 -38.90
C GLY A 15 -5.84 13.51 -39.11
N CYS A 16 -6.33 14.12 -40.21
CA CYS A 16 -7.76 14.06 -40.60
C CYS A 16 -8.06 12.86 -41.53
N GLU A 17 -7.10 11.95 -41.75
CA GLU A 17 -7.28 10.77 -42.58
C GLU A 17 -7.78 9.60 -41.71
N GLU A 18 -8.79 8.88 -42.24
CA GLU A 18 -9.26 7.66 -41.57
C GLU A 18 -8.13 6.63 -41.57
N LEU A 19 -7.95 5.97 -40.45
CA LEU A 19 -7.03 4.81 -40.33
C LEU A 19 -7.39 3.76 -41.38
N PRO A 20 -6.39 3.21 -42.09
CA PRO A 20 -6.65 2.08 -43.00
C PRO A 20 -7.41 0.96 -42.30
N GLU A 21 -8.32 0.31 -43.02
CA GLU A 21 -9.14 -0.79 -42.50
C GLU A 21 -8.21 -1.90 -41.91
N GLY A 22 -8.31 -2.17 -40.60
CA GLY A 22 -7.46 -3.13 -39.90
C GLY A 22 -6.16 -2.58 -39.29
N ALA A 23 -5.88 -1.28 -39.38
CA ALA A 23 -4.73 -0.68 -38.71
C ALA A 23 -5.01 -0.55 -37.20
N GLU A 24 -4.03 -0.89 -36.38
CA GLU A 24 -4.11 -0.73 -34.91
C GLU A 24 -3.77 0.70 -34.52
N VAL A 25 -4.55 1.27 -33.60
CA VAL A 25 -4.21 2.56 -32.95
C VAL A 25 -2.98 2.35 -32.10
N CYS A 26 -1.95 3.17 -32.30
CA CYS A 26 -0.71 3.12 -31.53
C CYS A 26 -0.51 4.38 -30.69
N CYS A 27 0.23 4.22 -29.61
CA CYS A 27 0.72 5.30 -28.77
C CYS A 27 2.25 5.35 -28.84
N ASP A 28 2.79 6.56 -28.76
CA ASP A 28 4.22 6.80 -28.55
C ASP A 28 4.52 6.73 -27.06
N VAL A 29 5.26 5.69 -26.65
CA VAL A 29 5.62 5.45 -25.26
C VAL A 29 7.07 5.83 -25.04
N THR A 30 7.32 6.90 -24.30
CA THR A 30 8.67 7.28 -23.90
C THR A 30 9.07 6.52 -22.66
N VAL A 31 10.14 5.74 -22.72
CA VAL A 31 10.69 4.96 -21.62
C VAL A 31 12.12 5.40 -21.30
N GLU A 32 12.51 5.25 -20.03
CA GLU A 32 13.85 5.51 -19.52
C GLU A 32 14.45 4.22 -18.95
N ALA A 33 15.61 3.84 -19.46
CA ALA A 33 16.38 2.69 -18.97
C ALA A 33 17.13 3.03 -17.67
N ALA A 34 17.66 2.02 -16.98
CA ALA A 34 18.41 2.19 -15.73
C ALA A 34 19.66 3.06 -15.84
N ASP A 35 20.24 3.18 -17.03
CA ASP A 35 21.40 4.03 -17.34
C ASP A 35 21.01 5.49 -17.68
N GLY A 36 19.72 5.83 -17.62
CA GLY A 36 19.18 7.14 -17.99
C GLY A 36 18.91 7.32 -19.48
N THR A 37 19.18 6.33 -20.31
CA THR A 37 18.88 6.38 -21.75
C THR A 37 17.38 6.42 -21.98
N ARG A 38 16.90 7.35 -22.81
CA ARG A 38 15.49 7.49 -23.18
C ARG A 38 15.24 7.00 -24.60
N LYS A 39 14.15 6.29 -24.77
CA LYS A 39 13.67 5.77 -26.06
C LYS A 39 12.18 6.03 -26.20
N THR A 40 11.73 6.34 -27.41
CA THR A 40 10.31 6.38 -27.74
C THR A 40 9.97 5.16 -28.58
N LEU A 41 8.96 4.43 -28.15
CA LEU A 41 8.51 3.16 -28.73
C LEU A 41 7.08 3.32 -29.21
N SER A 42 6.79 2.90 -30.46
CA SER A 42 5.40 2.82 -30.91
C SER A 42 4.77 1.53 -30.42
N CYS A 43 3.71 1.64 -29.62
CA CYS A 43 3.05 0.51 -28.98
C CYS A 43 1.56 0.51 -29.29
N PRO A 44 0.94 -0.62 -29.64
CA PRO A 44 -0.51 -0.71 -29.80
C PRO A 44 -1.24 -0.31 -28.52
N ASP A 45 -2.19 0.62 -28.60
CA ASP A 45 -2.97 1.10 -27.45
C ASP A 45 -3.69 -0.06 -26.75
N ALA A 46 -4.31 -0.96 -27.52
CA ALA A 46 -4.96 -2.16 -26.99
C ALA A 46 -4.01 -3.06 -26.19
N ALA A 47 -2.70 -3.10 -26.52
CA ALA A 47 -1.72 -3.86 -25.76
C ALA A 47 -1.37 -3.20 -24.43
N LEU A 48 -1.25 -1.86 -24.42
CA LEU A 48 -1.02 -1.07 -23.21
C LEU A 48 -2.19 -1.21 -22.22
N ILE A 49 -3.42 -1.06 -22.71
CA ILE A 49 -4.65 -1.22 -21.92
C ILE A 49 -4.74 -2.65 -21.35
N ARG A 50 -4.56 -3.68 -22.19
CA ARG A 50 -4.66 -5.09 -21.77
C ARG A 50 -3.66 -5.42 -20.67
N GLN A 51 -2.47 -4.83 -20.70
CA GLN A 51 -1.43 -5.06 -19.69
C GLN A 51 -1.52 -4.07 -18.53
N GLY A 52 -2.38 -3.06 -18.59
CA GLY A 52 -2.52 -2.01 -17.60
C GLY A 52 -1.23 -1.19 -17.46
N ILE A 53 -0.52 -0.93 -18.57
CA ILE A 53 0.70 -0.11 -18.59
C ILE A 53 0.29 1.36 -18.62
N GLY A 54 0.78 2.14 -17.65
CA GLY A 54 0.59 3.58 -17.53
C GLY A 54 1.91 4.31 -17.27
N GLU A 55 1.83 5.65 -17.24
CA GLU A 55 2.98 6.49 -16.88
C GLU A 55 3.43 6.20 -15.46
N GLY A 56 4.75 6.14 -15.25
CA GLY A 56 5.38 5.79 -14.00
C GLY A 56 5.64 4.29 -13.82
N ASP A 57 5.00 3.42 -14.58
CA ASP A 57 5.16 1.97 -14.46
C ASP A 57 6.56 1.50 -14.86
N ARG A 58 7.01 0.42 -14.20
CA ARG A 58 8.18 -0.34 -14.62
C ARG A 58 7.77 -1.38 -15.66
N VAL A 59 8.54 -1.44 -16.72
CA VAL A 59 8.29 -2.34 -17.85
C VAL A 59 9.58 -3.05 -18.28
N LEU A 60 9.42 -4.19 -18.92
CA LEU A 60 10.47 -4.97 -19.56
C LEU A 60 10.31 -4.77 -21.08
N TRP A 61 11.40 -4.32 -21.73
CA TRP A 61 11.49 -4.21 -23.17
C TRP A 61 12.33 -5.38 -23.74
N ASP A 62 11.76 -6.16 -24.65
CA ASP A 62 12.46 -7.30 -25.29
C ASP A 62 12.98 -6.99 -26.70
N GLY A 63 12.81 -5.75 -27.18
CA GLY A 63 13.13 -5.31 -28.53
C GLY A 63 11.92 -5.24 -29.45
N MET A 64 10.78 -5.82 -29.07
CA MET A 64 9.55 -5.86 -29.85
C MET A 64 8.31 -5.42 -29.06
N GLU A 65 8.18 -5.84 -27.80
CA GLU A 65 7.01 -5.62 -26.98
C GLU A 65 7.39 -5.10 -25.60
N LEU A 66 6.57 -4.16 -25.09
CA LEU A 66 6.60 -3.74 -23.70
C LEU A 66 5.76 -4.70 -22.85
N LYS A 67 6.35 -5.21 -21.79
CA LYS A 67 5.63 -6.03 -20.81
C LYS A 67 5.67 -5.32 -19.48
N LYS A 68 4.52 -5.14 -18.85
CA LYS A 68 4.50 -4.60 -17.48
C LYS A 68 5.36 -5.50 -16.61
N GLU A 69 6.38 -4.93 -15.98
CA GLU A 69 7.11 -5.64 -14.94
C GLU A 69 6.08 -5.91 -13.83
N ARG A 70 5.48 -7.10 -13.85
CA ARG A 70 4.69 -7.53 -12.71
C ARG A 70 5.71 -7.58 -11.58
N ASN A 71 5.64 -6.60 -10.67
CA ASN A 71 6.18 -6.86 -9.35
C ASN A 71 5.65 -8.25 -8.99
N SER A 72 6.52 -9.24 -8.88
CA SER A 72 6.11 -10.48 -8.24
C SER A 72 5.50 -10.02 -6.95
N MET A 73 4.16 -10.15 -6.82
CA MET A 73 3.50 -9.66 -5.62
C MET A 73 4.22 -10.34 -4.48
N LYS A 74 5.09 -9.57 -3.80
CA LYS A 74 5.80 -10.09 -2.64
C LYS A 74 4.71 -10.54 -1.70
N LYS A 75 4.69 -11.83 -1.41
CA LYS A 75 3.74 -12.38 -0.47
C LYS A 75 3.94 -11.67 0.85
N ILE A 76 2.89 -11.11 1.41
CA ILE A 76 2.92 -10.53 2.74
C ILE A 76 2.97 -11.69 3.73
N GLU A 77 4.13 -11.90 4.34
CA GLU A 77 4.37 -12.96 5.33
C GLU A 77 4.45 -12.39 6.75
N THR A 78 4.93 -11.15 6.86
CA THR A 78 5.09 -10.47 8.14
C THR A 78 4.29 -9.18 8.16
N SER A 79 3.64 -8.91 9.30
CA SER A 79 2.84 -7.70 9.47
C SER A 79 2.98 -7.08 10.84
N ALA A 80 2.84 -5.76 10.89
CA ALA A 80 2.74 -5.01 12.12
C ALA A 80 1.53 -4.06 12.08
N LEU A 81 1.06 -3.68 13.25
CA LEU A 81 -0.06 -2.78 13.46
C LEU A 81 0.30 -1.77 14.54
N ILE A 82 0.11 -0.49 14.26
CA ILE A 82 0.22 0.56 15.27
C ILE A 82 -1.14 1.18 15.54
N GLY A 83 -1.58 1.10 16.80
CA GLY A 83 -2.86 1.63 17.25
C GLY A 83 -3.97 0.58 17.36
N LEU A 84 -4.39 0.27 18.61
CA LEU A 84 -5.53 -0.58 18.90
C LEU A 84 -6.80 0.25 19.12
N GLY A 85 -7.14 1.09 18.13
CA GLY A 85 -8.46 1.71 18.00
C GLY A 85 -9.52 0.73 17.51
N ALA A 86 -10.70 1.21 17.11
CA ALA A 86 -11.75 0.35 16.58
C ALA A 86 -11.26 -0.44 15.34
N LEU A 87 -10.73 0.24 14.35
CA LEU A 87 -10.21 -0.40 13.13
C LEU A 87 -8.96 -1.25 13.41
N GLY A 88 -8.07 -0.79 14.30
CA GLY A 88 -6.88 -1.58 14.65
C GLY A 88 -7.21 -2.94 15.26
N ILE A 89 -8.20 -3.02 16.16
CA ILE A 89 -8.67 -4.28 16.73
C ILE A 89 -9.34 -5.14 15.65
N LEU A 90 -10.20 -4.53 14.82
CA LEU A 90 -10.92 -5.21 13.75
C LEU A 90 -9.96 -5.87 12.76
N PHE A 91 -8.98 -5.13 12.25
CA PHE A 91 -7.99 -5.64 11.31
C PHE A 91 -7.01 -6.60 11.99
N GLY A 92 -6.49 -6.23 13.16
CA GLY A 92 -5.52 -7.06 13.88
C GLY A 92 -6.06 -8.46 14.18
N ARG A 93 -7.35 -8.58 14.52
CA ARG A 93 -7.98 -9.89 14.72
C ARG A 93 -8.00 -10.76 13.44
N LYS A 94 -8.01 -10.14 12.26
CA LYS A 94 -8.04 -10.82 10.96
C LYS A 94 -6.65 -11.07 10.36
N MET A 95 -5.59 -10.55 10.99
CA MET A 95 -4.22 -10.67 10.53
C MET A 95 -3.43 -11.65 11.41
N PRO A 96 -3.32 -12.93 11.04
CA PRO A 96 -2.61 -13.93 11.84
C PRO A 96 -1.15 -13.52 12.05
N GLY A 97 -0.66 -13.58 13.29
CA GLY A 97 0.73 -13.29 13.63
C GLY A 97 1.11 -11.81 13.55
N VAL A 98 0.14 -10.90 13.46
CA VAL A 98 0.40 -9.46 13.46
C VAL A 98 1.06 -9.02 14.76
N LYS A 99 2.15 -8.24 14.65
CA LYS A 99 2.83 -7.63 15.80
C LYS A 99 2.21 -6.27 16.10
N VAL A 100 1.71 -6.08 17.31
CA VAL A 100 1.12 -4.80 17.71
C VAL A 100 2.17 -3.93 18.38
N ILE A 101 2.48 -2.80 17.74
CA ILE A 101 3.46 -1.83 18.21
C ILE A 101 2.82 -0.98 19.31
N ALA A 102 3.39 -0.99 20.50
CA ALA A 102 2.94 -0.16 21.61
C ALA A 102 4.09 0.10 22.60
N ASP A 103 3.98 1.20 23.34
CA ASP A 103 4.90 1.46 24.47
C ASP A 103 4.70 0.44 25.61
N ALA A 104 5.72 0.29 26.45
CA ALA A 104 5.71 -0.70 27.54
C ALA A 104 4.51 -0.51 28.50
N GLY A 105 4.05 0.70 28.73
CA GLY A 105 2.91 0.98 29.60
C GLY A 105 1.58 0.50 28.98
N ARG A 106 1.43 0.70 27.66
CA ARG A 106 0.26 0.15 26.93
C ARG A 106 0.31 -1.37 26.86
N ILE A 107 1.48 -1.96 26.62
CA ILE A 107 1.65 -3.41 26.61
C ILE A 107 1.24 -4.01 27.97
N ALA A 108 1.74 -3.48 29.07
CA ALA A 108 1.38 -3.94 30.41
C ALA A 108 -0.14 -3.89 30.65
N ARG A 109 -0.78 -2.80 30.23
CA ARG A 109 -2.24 -2.63 30.35
C ARG A 109 -3.03 -3.61 29.48
N TYR A 110 -2.63 -3.82 28.22
CA TYR A 110 -3.31 -4.76 27.32
C TYR A 110 -3.10 -6.23 27.74
N SER A 111 -1.94 -6.55 28.31
CA SER A 111 -1.68 -7.88 28.86
C SER A 111 -2.49 -8.16 30.12
N ALA A 112 -2.67 -7.15 30.99
CA ALA A 112 -3.49 -7.29 32.20
C ALA A 112 -5.00 -7.28 31.90
N GLN A 113 -5.42 -6.55 30.88
CA GLN A 113 -6.80 -6.39 30.46
C GLN A 113 -6.91 -6.45 28.93
N PRO A 114 -7.02 -7.65 28.36
CA PRO A 114 -7.13 -7.82 26.91
C PRO A 114 -8.32 -7.05 26.32
N VAL A 115 -8.16 -6.57 25.09
CA VAL A 115 -9.26 -5.96 24.35
C VAL A 115 -10.28 -7.03 23.96
N VAL A 116 -11.55 -6.66 23.92
CA VAL A 116 -12.65 -7.57 23.61
C VAL A 116 -13.25 -7.17 22.26
N CYS A 117 -13.53 -8.13 21.40
CA CYS A 117 -14.12 -7.92 20.09
C CYS A 117 -15.33 -8.83 19.92
N ASN A 118 -16.51 -8.23 19.79
CA ASN A 118 -17.78 -8.97 19.72
C ASN A 118 -17.96 -10.01 20.85
N GLY A 119 -17.54 -9.66 22.06
CA GLY A 119 -17.65 -10.52 23.24
C GLY A 119 -16.48 -11.50 23.47
N GLU A 120 -15.53 -11.61 22.54
CA GLU A 120 -14.37 -12.47 22.64
C GLU A 120 -13.09 -11.69 22.95
N GLU A 121 -12.27 -12.19 23.86
CA GLU A 121 -10.94 -11.60 24.14
C GLU A 121 -10.00 -11.77 22.96
N CYS A 122 -9.29 -10.68 22.63
CA CYS A 122 -8.30 -10.68 21.57
C CYS A 122 -6.90 -10.62 22.20
N HIS A 123 -6.09 -11.61 21.87
CA HIS A 123 -4.69 -11.69 22.28
C HIS A 123 -3.80 -11.37 21.09
N PHE A 124 -2.88 -10.43 21.28
CA PHE A 124 -1.96 -9.99 20.24
C PHE A 124 -0.52 -10.16 20.69
N ASP A 125 0.38 -10.32 19.71
CA ASP A 125 1.81 -10.25 19.94
C ASP A 125 2.23 -8.79 20.04
N TYR A 126 2.55 -8.33 21.25
CA TYR A 126 2.96 -6.95 21.49
C TYR A 126 4.46 -6.80 21.38
N VAL A 127 4.89 -5.71 20.74
CA VAL A 127 6.30 -5.33 20.60
C VAL A 127 6.48 -3.84 20.88
N THR A 128 7.62 -3.47 21.48
CA THR A 128 7.96 -2.06 21.63
C THR A 128 8.61 -1.50 20.35
N PRO A 129 8.60 -0.18 20.12
CA PRO A 129 9.28 0.44 18.99
C PRO A 129 10.76 0.03 18.87
N GLU A 130 11.44 -0.18 20.01
CA GLU A 130 12.86 -0.55 20.06
C GLU A 130 13.13 -1.98 19.59
N GLN A 131 12.16 -2.88 19.73
CA GLN A 131 12.22 -4.28 19.32
C GLN A 131 11.86 -4.52 17.86
N GLY A 132 11.54 -3.44 17.12
CA GLY A 132 11.11 -3.49 15.74
C GLY A 132 12.11 -4.17 14.81
N GLN A 133 11.57 -4.90 13.85
CA GLN A 133 12.26 -5.46 12.69
C GLN A 133 11.40 -5.20 11.46
N PRO A 134 12.00 -5.01 10.27
CA PRO A 134 11.27 -4.79 9.04
C PRO A 134 10.17 -5.83 8.79
N VAL A 135 9.00 -5.36 8.39
CA VAL A 135 7.85 -6.18 8.03
C VAL A 135 7.41 -5.92 6.60
N ASP A 136 6.63 -6.83 6.02
CA ASP A 136 6.11 -6.65 4.65
C ASP A 136 4.95 -5.66 4.62
N LEU A 137 4.10 -5.67 5.64
CA LEU A 137 2.92 -4.80 5.76
C LEU A 137 2.87 -4.14 7.13
N LEU A 138 2.72 -2.82 7.17
CA LEU A 138 2.46 -2.05 8.37
C LEU A 138 1.14 -1.32 8.28
N LEU A 139 0.22 -1.61 9.20
CA LEU A 139 -1.07 -0.96 9.29
C LEU A 139 -1.05 0.15 10.35
N VAL A 140 -1.44 1.36 9.95
CA VAL A 140 -1.54 2.53 10.84
C VAL A 140 -3.01 2.79 11.17
N ALA A 141 -3.41 2.56 12.43
CA ALA A 141 -4.79 2.66 12.92
C ALA A 141 -4.90 3.55 14.17
N VAL A 142 -4.12 4.61 14.21
CA VAL A 142 -4.10 5.59 15.30
C VAL A 142 -5.12 6.73 15.07
N LYS A 143 -5.24 7.65 16.02
CA LYS A 143 -5.91 8.93 15.80
C LYS A 143 -4.94 9.94 15.20
N ALA A 144 -5.44 10.88 14.40
CA ALA A 144 -4.60 11.94 13.79
C ALA A 144 -3.74 12.68 14.83
N THR A 145 -4.28 12.92 16.03
CA THR A 145 -3.57 13.62 17.14
C THR A 145 -2.30 12.92 17.63
N VAL A 146 -2.09 11.65 17.31
CA VAL A 146 -0.90 10.87 17.71
C VAL A 146 -0.16 10.26 16.50
N LEU A 147 -0.52 10.67 15.28
CA LEU A 147 0.08 10.15 14.05
C LEU A 147 1.58 10.41 13.99
N GLU A 148 2.00 11.62 14.31
CA GLU A 148 3.41 12.01 14.32
C GLU A 148 4.26 11.11 15.25
N GLN A 149 3.75 10.77 16.43
CA GLN A 149 4.42 9.82 17.31
C GLN A 149 4.44 8.40 16.72
N ALA A 150 3.32 7.96 16.13
CA ALA A 150 3.25 6.66 15.48
C ALA A 150 4.26 6.53 14.33
N ILE A 151 4.44 7.58 13.52
CA ILE A 151 5.45 7.64 12.46
C ILE A 151 6.87 7.46 13.02
N ARG A 152 7.18 8.04 14.19
CA ARG A 152 8.46 7.80 14.85
C ARG A 152 8.61 6.38 15.38
N ASP A 153 7.56 5.85 16.01
CA ASP A 153 7.56 4.54 16.66
C ASP A 153 7.68 3.38 15.65
N MET A 154 7.18 3.55 14.42
CA MET A 154 7.22 2.50 13.41
C MET A 154 8.55 2.43 12.63
N LYS A 155 9.51 3.32 12.87
CA LYS A 155 10.75 3.43 12.08
C LYS A 155 11.50 2.12 11.89
N LYS A 156 11.64 1.29 12.92
CA LYS A 156 12.37 0.02 12.84
C LYS A 156 11.60 -1.10 12.11
N PHE A 157 10.32 -0.87 11.84
CA PHE A 157 9.48 -1.83 11.14
C PHE A 157 9.47 -1.58 9.62
N ILE A 158 10.08 -0.48 9.18
CA ILE A 158 10.15 -0.11 7.77
C ILE A 158 11.46 -0.65 7.18
N GLY A 159 11.33 -1.51 6.18
CA GLY A 159 12.40 -2.01 5.33
C GLY A 159 12.20 -1.56 3.89
N PRO A 160 13.10 -1.91 2.96
CA PRO A 160 13.05 -1.43 1.57
C PRO A 160 11.74 -1.70 0.83
N ASP A 161 11.06 -2.79 1.18
CA ASP A 161 9.84 -3.25 0.50
C ASP A 161 8.60 -3.21 1.41
N THR A 162 8.67 -2.54 2.56
CA THR A 162 7.53 -2.45 3.47
C THR A 162 6.42 -1.61 2.85
N ILE A 163 5.21 -2.13 2.83
CA ILE A 163 4.00 -1.41 2.45
C ILE A 163 3.35 -0.83 3.70
N ILE A 164 3.02 0.45 3.69
CA ILE A 164 2.29 1.12 4.76
C ILE A 164 0.87 1.40 4.30
N LEU A 165 -0.12 0.97 5.09
CA LEU A 165 -1.53 1.28 4.91
C LEU A 165 -2.02 2.13 6.07
N SER A 166 -2.57 3.31 5.78
CA SER A 166 -3.28 4.11 6.75
C SER A 166 -4.77 3.81 6.69
N VAL A 167 -5.39 3.62 7.86
CA VAL A 167 -6.85 3.50 8.00
C VAL A 167 -7.43 4.62 8.87
N LEU A 168 -6.75 5.75 8.90
CA LEU A 168 -7.22 6.95 9.56
C LEU A 168 -8.38 7.59 8.75
N ASN A 169 -9.24 8.30 9.45
CA ASN A 169 -10.22 9.16 8.79
C ASN A 169 -9.51 10.40 8.24
N GLY A 170 -9.89 10.83 7.05
CA GLY A 170 -9.28 11.98 6.35
C GLY A 170 -8.38 11.54 5.19
N ILE A 171 -7.66 12.49 4.63
CA ILE A 171 -6.82 12.30 3.43
C ILE A 171 -5.37 12.76 3.64
N THR A 172 -5.02 13.23 4.83
CA THR A 172 -3.69 13.83 5.11
C THR A 172 -2.71 12.85 5.74
N SER A 173 -3.19 11.74 6.30
CA SER A 173 -2.33 10.77 6.97
C SER A 173 -1.32 10.11 6.03
N GLU A 174 -1.70 9.88 4.80
CA GLU A 174 -0.86 9.31 3.74
C GLU A 174 0.23 10.33 3.34
N GLU A 175 -0.11 11.61 3.23
CA GLU A 175 0.86 12.68 2.94
C GLU A 175 1.90 12.80 4.05
N ASP A 176 1.47 12.79 5.32
CA ASP A 176 2.37 12.86 6.47
C ASP A 176 3.31 11.64 6.54
N ILE A 177 2.80 10.44 6.24
CA ILE A 177 3.60 9.21 6.20
C ILE A 177 4.56 9.24 5.01
N GLU A 178 4.09 9.61 3.82
CA GLU A 178 4.89 9.67 2.59
C GLU A 178 6.03 10.70 2.70
N ALA A 179 5.81 11.81 3.41
CA ALA A 179 6.85 12.80 3.66
C ALA A 179 8.05 12.24 4.45
N VAL A 180 7.83 11.21 5.29
CA VAL A 180 8.87 10.58 6.12
C VAL A 180 9.39 9.28 5.50
N TYR A 181 8.51 8.54 4.85
CA TYR A 181 8.80 7.23 4.22
C TYR A 181 8.39 7.22 2.75
N PRO A 182 9.12 7.92 1.87
CA PRO A 182 8.76 8.06 0.45
C PRO A 182 8.66 6.72 -0.27
N GLY A 183 7.57 6.52 -1.02
CA GLY A 183 7.34 5.32 -1.81
C GLY A 183 6.87 4.10 -1.01
N HIS A 184 6.60 4.24 0.29
CA HIS A 184 6.12 3.15 1.13
C HIS A 184 4.60 3.19 1.37
N CYS A 185 3.97 4.37 1.31
CA CYS A 185 2.56 4.53 1.62
C CYS A 185 1.69 4.15 0.43
N LEU A 186 0.80 3.19 0.61
CA LEU A 186 -0.22 2.87 -0.37
C LEU A 186 -1.50 3.65 -0.03
N TRP A 187 -1.91 4.52 -0.95
CA TRP A 187 -3.13 5.31 -0.81
C TRP A 187 -4.35 4.40 -0.87
N SER A 188 -5.14 4.42 0.18
CA SER A 188 -6.28 3.53 0.32
C SER A 188 -7.42 4.20 1.10
N VAL A 189 -8.63 3.74 0.87
CA VAL A 189 -9.82 4.18 1.61
C VAL A 189 -10.52 2.96 2.20
N ALA A 190 -10.70 2.97 3.51
CA ALA A 190 -11.51 1.98 4.20
C ALA A 190 -12.97 2.45 4.26
N ILE A 191 -13.88 1.75 3.61
CA ILE A 191 -15.32 2.08 3.55
C ILE A 191 -16.18 0.93 4.09
N GLY A 192 -17.40 1.26 4.51
CA GLY A 192 -18.40 0.25 4.91
C GLY A 192 -18.07 -0.43 6.24
N MET A 193 -17.29 0.20 7.11
CA MET A 193 -16.93 -0.33 8.42
C MET A 193 -17.76 0.34 9.50
N ASP A 194 -18.69 -0.44 10.11
CA ASP A 194 -19.42 -0.04 11.30
C ASP A 194 -18.76 -0.71 12.52
N ALA A 195 -17.86 0.02 13.16
CA ALA A 195 -17.12 -0.45 14.32
C ALA A 195 -17.17 0.57 15.46
N THR A 196 -17.79 0.21 16.57
CA THR A 196 -17.91 1.07 17.74
C THR A 196 -17.09 0.49 18.90
N ARG A 197 -16.24 1.33 19.48
CA ARG A 197 -15.44 0.98 20.66
C ARG A 197 -15.91 1.73 21.90
N VAL A 198 -16.18 0.98 22.96
CA VAL A 198 -16.47 1.51 24.30
C VAL A 198 -15.51 0.88 25.31
N GLY A 199 -14.61 1.69 25.87
CA GLY A 199 -13.56 1.20 26.76
C GLY A 199 -12.66 0.17 26.07
N ARG A 200 -12.62 -1.07 26.59
CA ARG A 200 -11.87 -2.19 26.03
C ARG A 200 -12.65 -3.02 25.00
N SER A 201 -13.97 -2.81 24.92
CA SER A 201 -14.86 -3.61 24.06
C SER A 201 -15.09 -2.93 22.72
N LEU A 202 -14.90 -3.69 21.66
CA LEU A 202 -15.26 -3.35 20.29
C LEU A 202 -16.44 -4.19 19.86
N THR A 203 -17.43 -3.55 19.26
CA THR A 203 -18.49 -4.22 18.52
C THR A 203 -18.46 -3.76 17.08
N PHE A 204 -18.60 -4.68 16.16
CA PHE A 204 -18.80 -4.37 14.75
C PHE A 204 -19.87 -5.27 14.16
N GLY A 205 -20.63 -4.74 13.21
CA GLY A 205 -21.55 -5.50 12.38
C GLY A 205 -20.82 -6.40 11.39
N ALA A 206 -21.56 -7.19 10.61
CA ALA A 206 -20.96 -7.94 9.51
C ALA A 206 -20.19 -6.97 8.60
N PRO A 207 -18.97 -7.31 8.18
CA PRO A 207 -18.24 -6.45 7.26
C PRO A 207 -19.12 -6.22 6.04
N GLY A 208 -19.27 -4.95 5.66
CA GLY A 208 -19.95 -4.57 4.43
C GLY A 208 -19.37 -5.38 3.25
N ARG A 209 -20.24 -5.79 2.35
CA ARG A 209 -19.87 -6.53 1.14
C ARG A 209 -19.15 -5.63 0.18
#